data_38a10cb3b934efda6b63ab8dfea3a60b
#
_entry.id   38a10cb3b934efda6b63ab8dfea3a60b
#
_cell.length_a   1.000
_cell.length_b   1.000
_cell.length_c   1.000
_cell.angle_alpha   90.00
_cell.angle_beta   90.00
_cell.angle_gamma   90.00
#
_symmetry.space_group_name_H-M   'P 1'
#
loop_
_entity.id
_entity.type
_entity.pdbx_description
1 polymer ?
#
loop_
_entity_poly.entity_id
_entity_poly.type
_entity_poly.pdbx_seq_one_letter_code
_entity_poly.pdbx_strand_id
1 'polypeptide(L)'
;MLAELHIENLAVLDRVTIPLSAGLTAITGETGTGKSMVVRALGLVLGDRADSSLVRTGTQECRIDLRVVGSDGDTETVLTRVVPLEGRSRAYIDGRPSTVSALAEAASTLLEVHGQHSHHSLLRAGAQRATVDRFGGIDTSGWEGAVERVAELEAGLAALGGDSGERYREIDLLRFQIDEITTAAIDDPAEDERLDIEESTLSSADELREVAGRAVSAFDEDDRIALSTAELGR
;
A
#
# COMPACT_ATOMS: atom_id res chain seq x y z
N MET A 1 11.06 -23.13 20.55
CA MET A 1 10.49 -24.49 20.80
C MET A 1 8.98 -24.38 20.90
N LEU A 2 8.22 -25.27 20.24
CA LEU A 2 6.76 -25.34 20.45
C LEU A 2 6.49 -25.81 21.87
N ALA A 3 5.70 -25.05 22.64
CA ALA A 3 5.44 -25.35 24.03
C ALA A 3 4.02 -25.92 24.24
N GLU A 4 3.04 -25.40 23.54
CA GLU A 4 1.64 -25.79 23.72
C GLU A 4 0.81 -25.50 22.48
N LEU A 5 -0.11 -26.40 22.16
CA LEU A 5 -1.18 -26.16 21.18
C LEU A 5 -2.52 -26.27 21.90
N HIS A 6 -3.27 -25.17 21.91
CA HIS A 6 -4.62 -25.12 22.44
C HIS A 6 -5.62 -24.98 21.29
N ILE A 7 -6.67 -25.81 21.32
CA ILE A 7 -7.71 -25.85 20.29
C ILE A 7 -9.06 -25.81 20.97
N GLU A 8 -9.94 -24.91 20.52
CA GLU A 8 -11.32 -24.82 20.95
C GLU A 8 -12.28 -24.88 19.76
N ASN A 9 -13.33 -25.68 19.89
CA ASN A 9 -14.45 -25.75 18.96
C ASN A 9 -14.07 -26.06 17.50
N LEU A 10 -13.07 -26.89 17.27
CA LEU A 10 -12.64 -27.29 15.94
C LEU A 10 -13.24 -28.66 15.57
N ALA A 11 -14.23 -28.69 14.72
CA ALA A 11 -14.94 -29.87 14.25
C ALA A 11 -15.38 -30.79 15.42
N VAL A 12 -14.77 -31.97 15.57
CA VAL A 12 -15.08 -32.92 16.65
C VAL A 12 -14.40 -32.54 17.99
N LEU A 13 -13.43 -31.64 17.97
CA LEU A 13 -12.71 -31.21 19.18
C LEU A 13 -13.48 -30.08 19.85
N ASP A 14 -13.85 -30.27 21.13
CA ASP A 14 -14.47 -29.24 21.95
C ASP A 14 -13.39 -28.32 22.52
N ARG A 15 -12.59 -28.86 23.45
CA ARG A 15 -11.43 -28.15 24.02
C ARG A 15 -10.31 -29.16 24.26
N VAL A 16 -9.18 -28.89 23.65
CA VAL A 16 -7.98 -29.73 23.77
C VAL A 16 -6.75 -28.86 23.99
N THR A 17 -5.95 -29.20 24.98
CA THR A 17 -4.64 -28.57 25.19
C THR A 17 -3.58 -29.67 25.12
N ILE A 18 -2.63 -29.51 24.21
CA ILE A 18 -1.56 -30.47 23.95
C ILE A 18 -0.25 -29.79 24.36
N PRO A 19 0.33 -30.21 25.51
CA PRO A 19 1.68 -29.77 25.85
C PRO A 19 2.68 -30.43 24.91
N LEU A 20 3.62 -29.63 24.40
CA LEU A 20 4.68 -30.07 23.51
C LEU A 20 6.02 -29.91 24.23
N SER A 21 6.86 -30.91 24.17
CA SER A 21 8.18 -30.91 24.79
C SER A 21 9.28 -30.97 23.73
N ALA A 22 10.51 -30.65 24.14
CA ALA A 22 11.66 -30.84 23.26
C ALA A 22 11.81 -32.34 22.90
N GLY A 23 12.19 -32.61 21.67
CA GLY A 23 12.34 -33.97 21.13
C GLY A 23 11.12 -34.44 20.36
N LEU A 24 10.69 -35.67 20.53
CA LEU A 24 9.59 -36.29 19.78
C LEU A 24 8.33 -36.40 20.65
N THR A 25 7.23 -35.85 20.12
CA THR A 25 5.89 -36.03 20.70
C THR A 25 5.04 -36.87 19.75
N ALA A 26 4.53 -38.01 20.19
CA ALA A 26 3.65 -38.89 19.41
C ALA A 26 2.18 -38.71 19.84
N ILE A 27 1.29 -38.39 18.87
CA ILE A 27 -0.14 -38.33 19.11
C ILE A 27 -0.79 -39.60 18.57
N THR A 28 -1.28 -40.46 19.48
CA THR A 28 -1.90 -41.72 19.15
C THR A 28 -3.39 -41.73 19.50
N GLY A 29 -4.17 -42.62 18.93
CA GLY A 29 -5.58 -42.76 19.20
C GLY A 29 -6.30 -43.50 18.07
N GLU A 30 -7.55 -43.87 18.26
CA GLU A 30 -8.39 -44.52 17.25
C GLU A 30 -8.76 -43.61 16.11
N THR A 31 -9.26 -44.17 14.99
CA THR A 31 -9.75 -43.39 13.84
C THR A 31 -10.97 -42.55 14.26
N GLY A 32 -11.01 -41.27 13.88
CA GLY A 32 -12.09 -40.37 14.24
C GLY A 32 -11.93 -39.59 15.55
N THR A 33 -10.90 -39.88 16.37
CA THR A 33 -10.66 -39.18 17.65
C THR A 33 -10.12 -37.73 17.51
N GLY A 34 -9.94 -37.23 16.30
CA GLY A 34 -9.52 -35.84 16.07
C GLY A 34 -8.02 -35.64 15.78
N LYS A 35 -7.21 -36.74 15.63
CA LYS A 35 -5.78 -36.60 15.29
C LYS A 35 -5.52 -35.73 14.07
N SER A 36 -6.29 -35.94 12.99
CA SER A 36 -6.19 -35.13 11.76
C SER A 36 -6.60 -33.66 11.99
N MET A 37 -7.43 -33.39 13.00
CA MET A 37 -7.83 -32.02 13.35
C MET A 37 -6.69 -31.26 14.03
N VAL A 38 -5.79 -31.94 14.74
CA VAL A 38 -4.58 -31.33 15.30
C VAL A 38 -3.68 -30.82 14.17
N VAL A 39 -3.45 -31.65 13.15
CA VAL A 39 -2.68 -31.23 11.95
C VAL A 39 -3.39 -30.08 11.23
N ARG A 40 -4.74 -30.16 11.11
CA ARG A 40 -5.53 -29.09 10.50
C ARG A 40 -5.45 -27.78 11.29
N ALA A 41 -5.42 -27.84 12.63
CA ALA A 41 -5.24 -26.67 13.49
C ALA A 41 -3.88 -25.99 13.23
N LEU A 42 -2.80 -26.76 13.14
CA LEU A 42 -1.47 -26.24 12.79
C LEU A 42 -1.47 -25.58 11.38
N GLY A 43 -2.11 -26.23 10.40
CA GLY A 43 -2.26 -25.67 9.06
C GLY A 43 -3.00 -24.32 9.04
N LEU A 44 -4.03 -24.16 9.88
CA LEU A 44 -4.75 -22.89 10.02
C LEU A 44 -3.85 -21.78 10.59
N VAL A 45 -2.96 -22.09 11.52
CA VAL A 45 -1.98 -21.12 12.04
C VAL A 45 -0.92 -20.79 10.97
N LEU A 46 -0.54 -21.75 10.14
CA LEU A 46 0.35 -21.57 8.98
C LEU A 46 -0.31 -20.84 7.80
N GLY A 47 -1.58 -20.42 7.94
CA GLY A 47 -2.24 -19.61 6.93
C GLY A 47 -3.16 -20.36 5.97
N ASP A 48 -3.42 -21.66 6.21
CA ASP A 48 -4.36 -22.43 5.42
C ASP A 48 -5.72 -21.74 5.32
N ARG A 49 -6.41 -22.00 4.22
CA ARG A 49 -7.75 -21.48 4.01
C ARG A 49 -8.69 -21.97 5.11
N ALA A 50 -9.28 -21.03 5.82
CA ALA A 50 -10.30 -21.31 6.81
C ALA A 50 -11.67 -21.52 6.13
N ASP A 51 -12.39 -22.53 6.58
CA ASP A 51 -13.75 -22.83 6.17
C ASP A 51 -14.65 -22.87 7.41
N SER A 52 -15.84 -22.29 7.35
CA SER A 52 -16.80 -22.29 8.46
C SER A 52 -17.26 -23.72 8.86
N SER A 53 -17.17 -24.68 7.95
CA SER A 53 -17.43 -26.11 8.25
C SER A 53 -16.49 -26.70 9.30
N LEU A 54 -15.36 -26.03 9.56
CA LEU A 54 -14.42 -26.41 10.61
C LEU A 54 -14.90 -26.01 12.02
N VAL A 55 -15.86 -25.08 12.10
CA VAL A 55 -16.44 -24.65 13.38
C VAL A 55 -17.37 -25.75 13.90
N ARG A 56 -17.19 -26.12 15.17
CA ARG A 56 -17.99 -27.15 15.82
C ARG A 56 -19.46 -26.78 15.79
N THR A 57 -20.32 -27.72 15.47
CA THR A 57 -21.78 -27.55 15.46
C THR A 57 -22.28 -27.04 16.83
N GLY A 58 -23.04 -25.96 16.83
CA GLY A 58 -23.57 -25.33 18.03
C GLY A 58 -22.67 -24.28 18.68
N THR A 59 -21.52 -23.97 18.06
CA THR A 59 -20.65 -22.88 18.49
C THR A 59 -20.54 -21.77 17.43
N GLN A 60 -20.07 -20.58 17.83
CA GLN A 60 -20.02 -19.41 16.95
C GLN A 60 -18.66 -19.28 16.25
N GLU A 61 -17.60 -19.83 16.84
CA GLU A 61 -16.24 -19.75 16.29
C GLU A 61 -15.38 -20.91 16.82
N CYS A 62 -14.34 -21.25 16.07
CA CYS A 62 -13.24 -22.06 16.58
C CYS A 62 -12.00 -21.17 16.79
N ARG A 63 -11.20 -21.55 17.77
CA ARG A 63 -9.97 -20.85 18.17
C ARG A 63 -8.82 -21.83 18.29
N ILE A 64 -7.67 -21.42 17.75
CA ILE A 64 -6.41 -22.16 17.85
C ILE A 64 -5.37 -21.16 18.38
N ASP A 65 -4.73 -21.54 19.48
CA ASP A 65 -3.60 -20.82 20.04
C ASP A 65 -2.37 -21.74 20.03
N LEU A 66 -1.27 -21.27 19.43
CA LEU A 66 0.01 -21.94 19.43
C LEU A 66 1.01 -21.11 20.23
N ARG A 67 1.51 -21.69 21.32
CA ARG A 67 2.49 -21.05 22.18
C ARG A 67 3.89 -21.56 21.83
N VAL A 68 4.79 -20.62 21.56
CA VAL A 68 6.18 -20.87 21.20
C VAL A 68 7.09 -20.18 22.19
N VAL A 69 8.08 -20.90 22.68
CA VAL A 69 9.13 -20.34 23.56
C VAL A 69 10.41 -20.23 22.75
N GLY A 70 11.06 -19.07 22.82
CA GLY A 70 12.32 -18.79 22.15
C GLY A 70 13.45 -19.69 22.62
N SER A 71 14.57 -19.66 21.91
CA SER A 71 15.77 -20.43 22.27
C SER A 71 16.44 -19.93 23.54
N ASP A 72 16.18 -18.68 23.92
CA ASP A 72 16.63 -18.02 25.16
C ASP A 72 15.86 -18.52 26.41
N GLY A 73 14.69 -19.15 26.21
CA GLY A 73 13.80 -19.60 27.29
C GLY A 73 12.93 -18.50 27.90
N ASP A 74 13.21 -17.24 27.61
CA ASP A 74 12.55 -16.06 28.20
C ASP A 74 11.54 -15.41 27.25
N THR A 75 11.76 -15.53 25.93
CA THR A 75 10.84 -14.98 24.93
C THR A 75 9.70 -15.96 24.66
N GLU A 76 8.47 -15.49 24.82
CA GLU A 76 7.27 -16.26 24.53
C GLU A 76 6.45 -15.55 23.45
N THR A 77 5.98 -16.30 22.46
CA THR A 77 5.11 -15.79 21.40
C THR A 77 3.87 -16.67 21.30
N VAL A 78 2.70 -16.04 21.26
CA VAL A 78 1.42 -16.72 21.09
C VAL A 78 0.83 -16.36 19.74
N LEU A 79 0.68 -17.36 18.88
CA LEU A 79 0.07 -17.25 17.56
C LEU A 79 -1.38 -17.74 17.64
N THR A 80 -2.33 -16.86 17.36
CA THR A 80 -3.76 -17.18 17.47
C THR A 80 -4.46 -17.07 16.12
N ARG A 81 -5.24 -18.08 15.79
CA ARG A 81 -6.18 -18.09 14.66
C ARG A 81 -7.59 -18.30 15.16
N VAL A 82 -8.51 -17.42 14.74
CA VAL A 82 -9.94 -17.53 15.02
C VAL A 82 -10.72 -17.64 13.71
N VAL A 83 -11.52 -18.69 13.59
CA VAL A 83 -12.41 -18.90 12.42
C VAL A 83 -13.85 -18.82 12.93
N PRO A 84 -14.57 -17.75 12.59
CA PRO A 84 -15.98 -17.62 12.94
C PRO A 84 -16.87 -18.46 12.03
N LEU A 85 -18.06 -18.83 12.51
CA LEU A 85 -19.10 -19.48 11.72
C LEU A 85 -19.55 -18.57 10.57
N GLU A 86 -19.65 -17.27 10.84
CA GLU A 86 -19.99 -16.24 9.87
C GLU A 86 -18.95 -15.13 9.85
N GLY A 87 -18.60 -14.64 8.65
CA GLY A 87 -17.67 -13.55 8.46
C GLY A 87 -16.25 -13.99 8.15
N ARG A 88 -15.28 -13.10 8.39
CA ARG A 88 -13.86 -13.32 8.05
C ARG A 88 -13.09 -13.86 9.23
N SER A 89 -12.18 -14.81 8.97
CA SER A 89 -11.26 -15.29 9.98
C SER A 89 -10.30 -14.18 10.45
N ARG A 90 -9.92 -14.27 11.72
CA ARG A 90 -9.08 -13.30 12.42
C ARG A 90 -7.77 -13.96 12.85
N ALA A 91 -6.72 -13.16 12.93
CA ALA A 91 -5.40 -13.59 13.37
C ALA A 91 -4.86 -12.63 14.43
N TYR A 92 -4.08 -13.16 15.38
CA TYR A 92 -3.45 -12.37 16.42
C TYR A 92 -2.04 -12.90 16.67
N ILE A 93 -1.12 -12.00 16.96
CA ILE A 93 0.24 -12.30 17.43
C ILE A 93 0.39 -11.60 18.78
N ASP A 94 0.70 -12.36 19.84
CA ASP A 94 0.79 -11.87 21.23
C ASP A 94 -0.43 -11.03 21.65
N GLY A 95 -1.63 -11.52 21.28
CA GLY A 95 -2.89 -10.86 21.57
C GLY A 95 -3.20 -9.62 20.73
N ARG A 96 -2.31 -9.16 19.86
CA ARG A 96 -2.51 -8.01 18.98
C ARG A 96 -3.13 -8.47 17.65
N PRO A 97 -4.15 -7.77 17.14
CA PRO A 97 -4.73 -8.06 15.84
C PRO A 97 -3.66 -8.02 14.73
N SER A 98 -3.69 -9.03 13.85
CA SER A 98 -2.74 -9.19 12.76
C SER A 98 -3.44 -9.68 11.49
N THR A 99 -2.75 -9.64 10.36
CA THR A 99 -3.24 -10.27 9.13
C THR A 99 -2.92 -11.76 9.14
N VAL A 100 -3.73 -12.53 8.38
CA VAL A 100 -3.46 -13.98 8.22
C VAL A 100 -2.10 -14.23 7.58
N SER A 101 -1.69 -13.36 6.64
CA SER A 101 -0.38 -13.45 5.99
C SER A 101 0.77 -13.22 6.97
N ALA A 102 0.67 -12.21 7.84
CA ALA A 102 1.70 -11.95 8.85
C ALA A 102 1.75 -13.07 9.91
N LEU A 103 0.59 -13.64 10.30
CA LEU A 103 0.55 -14.82 11.16
C LEU A 103 1.24 -16.02 10.50
N ALA A 104 0.94 -16.28 9.22
CA ALA A 104 1.53 -17.37 8.46
C ALA A 104 3.05 -17.21 8.30
N GLU A 105 3.51 -16.00 8.04
CA GLU A 105 4.93 -15.68 7.96
C GLU A 105 5.64 -15.95 9.30
N ALA A 106 5.12 -15.41 10.40
CA ALA A 106 5.64 -15.67 11.73
C ALA A 106 5.63 -17.17 12.08
N ALA A 107 4.53 -17.89 11.78
CA ALA A 107 4.43 -19.32 12.03
C ALA A 107 5.43 -20.14 11.19
N SER A 108 5.63 -19.79 9.92
CA SER A 108 6.52 -20.52 9.01
C SER A 108 8.00 -20.49 9.39
N THR A 109 8.42 -19.49 10.17
CA THR A 109 9.78 -19.43 10.73
C THR A 109 9.96 -20.35 11.93
N LEU A 110 8.87 -20.74 12.58
CA LEU A 110 8.86 -21.47 13.85
C LEU A 110 8.51 -22.95 13.70
N LEU A 111 7.70 -23.31 12.69
CA LEU A 111 7.22 -24.66 12.48
C LEU A 111 7.02 -24.99 10.98
N GLU A 112 7.19 -26.24 10.65
CA GLU A 112 6.88 -26.79 9.34
C GLU A 112 6.00 -28.04 9.51
N VAL A 113 4.97 -28.16 8.66
CA VAL A 113 4.07 -29.31 8.67
C VAL A 113 4.31 -30.15 7.43
N HIS A 114 4.68 -31.41 7.61
CA HIS A 114 4.84 -32.40 6.56
C HIS A 114 3.63 -33.34 6.54
N GLY A 115 2.76 -33.23 5.56
CA GLY A 115 1.55 -34.03 5.43
C GLY A 115 1.23 -34.36 3.97
N GLN A 116 0.21 -35.20 3.75
CA GLN A 116 -0.20 -35.65 2.40
C GLN A 116 -0.66 -34.52 1.47
N HIS A 117 -0.95 -33.33 2.00
CA HIS A 117 -1.42 -32.15 1.26
C HIS A 117 -0.59 -30.89 1.56
N SER A 118 0.51 -31.01 2.29
CA SER A 118 1.37 -29.85 2.54
C SER A 118 2.13 -29.49 1.27
N HIS A 119 1.97 -28.26 0.83
CA HIS A 119 2.78 -27.71 -0.24
C HIS A 119 4.21 -27.62 0.29
N HIS A 120 5.05 -28.49 -0.21
CA HIS A 120 6.44 -28.63 0.23
C HIS A 120 7.17 -27.30 0.09
N SER A 121 7.45 -26.63 1.20
CA SER A 121 8.39 -25.51 1.25
C SER A 121 9.73 -25.91 0.64
N LEU A 122 10.15 -27.17 0.86
CA LEU A 122 11.34 -27.79 0.28
C LEU A 122 11.31 -27.96 -1.25
N LEU A 123 10.16 -27.80 -1.94
CA LEU A 123 10.13 -27.78 -3.40
C LEU A 123 10.58 -26.42 -3.98
N ARG A 124 10.68 -25.38 -3.17
CA ARG A 124 11.23 -24.10 -3.60
C ARG A 124 12.75 -24.14 -3.55
N ALA A 125 13.40 -23.84 -4.67
CA ALA A 125 14.87 -23.85 -4.77
C ALA A 125 15.56 -23.02 -3.68
N GLY A 126 14.97 -21.86 -3.31
CA GLY A 126 15.48 -21.03 -2.22
C GLY A 126 15.41 -21.70 -0.84
N ALA A 127 14.30 -22.42 -0.55
CA ALA A 127 14.16 -23.14 0.72
C ALA A 127 15.13 -24.34 0.82
N GLN A 128 15.36 -25.04 -0.29
CA GLN A 128 16.37 -26.14 -0.34
C GLN A 128 17.75 -25.60 -0.01
N ARG A 129 18.15 -24.49 -0.64
CA ARG A 129 19.44 -23.85 -0.38
C ARG A 129 19.56 -23.41 1.08
N ALA A 130 18.58 -22.65 1.59
CA ALA A 130 18.59 -22.19 2.99
C ALA A 130 18.67 -23.35 4.00
N THR A 131 18.04 -24.49 3.68
CA THR A 131 18.11 -25.70 4.53
C THR A 131 19.51 -26.29 4.52
N VAL A 132 20.16 -26.39 3.35
CA VAL A 132 21.54 -26.89 3.22
C VAL A 132 22.53 -25.96 3.92
N ASP A 133 22.38 -24.64 3.69
CA ASP A 133 23.26 -23.65 4.30
C ASP A 133 23.14 -23.66 5.84
N ARG A 134 21.91 -23.79 6.37
CA ARG A 134 21.66 -23.94 7.81
C ARG A 134 22.26 -25.25 8.37
N PHE A 135 22.09 -26.36 7.67
CA PHE A 135 22.66 -27.64 8.07
C PHE A 135 24.20 -27.62 8.07
N GLY A 136 24.79 -26.94 7.10
CA GLY A 136 26.23 -26.72 6.98
C GLY A 136 26.81 -25.68 7.94
N GLY A 137 25.96 -24.94 8.67
CA GLY A 137 26.39 -23.82 9.54
C GLY A 137 27.03 -22.70 8.75
N ILE A 138 26.63 -22.51 7.47
CA ILE A 138 27.19 -21.50 6.58
C ILE A 138 26.56 -20.13 6.92
N ASP A 139 27.40 -19.15 7.21
CA ASP A 139 26.97 -17.77 7.38
C ASP A 139 26.71 -17.13 6.01
N THR A 140 25.44 -16.89 5.68
CA THR A 140 24.99 -16.26 4.44
C THR A 140 24.74 -14.76 4.56
N SER A 141 24.93 -14.17 5.74
CA SER A 141 24.59 -12.77 6.03
C SER A 141 25.28 -11.77 5.12
N GLY A 142 26.54 -11.98 4.79
CA GLY A 142 27.30 -11.14 3.86
C GLY A 142 26.75 -11.19 2.43
N TRP A 143 26.31 -12.36 1.98
CA TRP A 143 25.70 -12.54 0.67
C TRP A 143 24.29 -11.92 0.61
N GLU A 144 23.48 -12.16 1.65
CA GLU A 144 22.13 -11.60 1.75
C GLU A 144 22.16 -10.06 1.75
N GLY A 145 23.05 -9.46 2.54
CA GLY A 145 23.25 -8.01 2.54
C GLY A 145 23.73 -7.45 1.19
N ALA A 146 24.56 -8.20 0.45
CA ALA A 146 25.00 -7.79 -0.90
C ALA A 146 23.84 -7.85 -1.90
N VAL A 147 22.99 -8.87 -1.85
CA VAL A 147 21.80 -9.00 -2.72
C VAL A 147 20.80 -7.89 -2.44
N GLU A 148 20.52 -7.58 -1.17
CA GLU A 148 19.66 -6.47 -0.77
C GLU A 148 20.18 -5.13 -1.30
N ARG A 149 21.49 -4.91 -1.16
CA ARG A 149 22.13 -3.71 -1.69
C ARG A 149 22.05 -3.58 -3.20
N VAL A 150 22.18 -4.67 -3.96
CA VAL A 150 21.98 -4.68 -5.40
C VAL A 150 20.53 -4.31 -5.74
N ALA A 151 19.55 -4.91 -5.06
CA ALA A 151 18.13 -4.61 -5.29
C ALA A 151 17.81 -3.12 -5.00
N GLU A 152 18.35 -2.54 -3.93
CA GLU A 152 18.21 -1.11 -3.64
C GLU A 152 18.81 -0.22 -4.75
N LEU A 153 20.01 -0.57 -5.24
CA LEU A 153 20.66 0.17 -6.31
C LEU A 153 19.91 0.07 -7.64
N GLU A 154 19.38 -1.10 -7.96
CA GLU A 154 18.55 -1.32 -9.15
C GLU A 154 17.23 -0.54 -9.06
N ALA A 155 16.57 -0.55 -7.89
CA ALA A 155 15.37 0.25 -7.64
C ALA A 155 15.66 1.75 -7.76
N GLY A 156 16.79 2.23 -7.19
CA GLY A 156 17.25 3.61 -7.32
C GLY A 156 17.54 3.99 -8.78
N LEU A 157 18.17 3.10 -9.55
CA LEU A 157 18.42 3.31 -10.97
C LEU A 157 17.12 3.38 -11.78
N ALA A 158 16.15 2.51 -11.47
CA ALA A 158 14.83 2.53 -12.10
C ALA A 158 14.06 3.82 -11.79
N ALA A 159 14.12 4.31 -10.54
CA ALA A 159 13.50 5.56 -10.12
C ALA A 159 14.10 6.81 -10.82
N LEU A 160 15.36 6.74 -11.24
CA LEU A 160 16.03 7.77 -12.03
C LEU A 160 15.69 7.72 -13.54
N GLY A 161 14.66 6.96 -13.94
CA GLY A 161 14.19 6.89 -15.32
C GLY A 161 14.86 5.82 -16.18
N GLY A 162 15.14 4.66 -15.61
CA GLY A 162 15.51 3.33 -16.17
C GLY A 162 16.25 3.25 -17.52
N ASP A 163 15.68 3.75 -18.59
CA ASP A 163 16.28 3.75 -19.92
C ASP A 163 16.99 5.09 -20.22
N SER A 164 18.22 5.01 -20.66
CA SER A 164 18.98 6.18 -21.09
C SER A 164 18.25 7.00 -22.17
N GLY A 165 17.49 6.33 -23.06
CA GLY A 165 16.70 6.97 -24.09
C GLY A 165 15.52 7.81 -23.57
N GLU A 166 14.90 7.43 -22.46
CA GLU A 166 13.84 8.23 -21.82
C GLU A 166 14.42 9.46 -21.14
N ARG A 167 15.55 9.31 -20.46
CA ARG A 167 16.27 10.45 -19.85
C ARG A 167 16.72 11.48 -20.87
N TYR A 168 17.24 11.05 -22.01
CA TYR A 168 17.63 11.99 -23.07
C TYR A 168 16.43 12.77 -23.62
N ARG A 169 15.29 12.09 -23.81
CA ARG A 169 14.05 12.77 -24.26
C ARG A 169 13.54 13.78 -23.25
N GLU A 170 13.59 13.45 -21.97
CA GLU A 170 13.18 14.36 -20.89
C GLU A 170 14.14 15.56 -20.77
N ILE A 171 15.44 15.34 -20.87
CA ILE A 171 16.44 16.42 -20.90
C ILE A 171 16.22 17.34 -22.10
N ASP A 172 15.95 16.80 -23.28
CA ASP A 172 15.71 17.60 -24.48
C ASP A 172 14.40 18.40 -24.37
N LEU A 173 13.34 17.80 -23.79
CA LEU A 173 12.10 18.50 -23.51
C LEU A 173 12.30 19.65 -22.51
N LEU A 174 12.99 19.40 -21.41
CA LEU A 174 13.27 20.43 -20.40
C LEU A 174 14.15 21.55 -20.97
N ARG A 175 15.12 21.23 -21.82
CA ARG A 175 15.94 22.24 -22.50
C ARG A 175 15.09 23.11 -23.44
N PHE A 176 14.21 22.49 -24.20
CA PHE A 176 13.29 23.20 -25.06
C PHE A 176 12.40 24.18 -24.28
N GLN A 177 11.82 23.69 -23.16
CA GLN A 177 10.98 24.54 -22.28
C GLN A 177 11.76 25.70 -21.66
N ILE A 178 12.99 25.46 -21.22
CA ILE A 178 13.88 26.52 -20.71
C ILE A 178 14.17 27.56 -21.78
N ASP A 179 14.47 27.13 -23.00
CA ASP A 179 14.76 28.03 -24.13
C ASP A 179 13.52 28.87 -24.50
N GLU A 180 12.34 28.27 -24.51
CA GLU A 180 11.06 28.95 -24.75
C GLU A 180 10.78 30.04 -23.71
N ILE A 181 10.91 29.69 -22.42
CA ILE A 181 10.73 30.64 -21.30
C ILE A 181 11.77 31.77 -21.37
N THR A 182 13.03 31.42 -21.66
CA THR A 182 14.11 32.40 -21.75
C THR A 182 13.93 33.33 -22.95
N THR A 183 13.43 32.79 -24.06
CA THR A 183 13.17 33.59 -25.30
C THR A 183 11.95 34.49 -25.12
N ALA A 184 10.98 34.10 -24.31
CA ALA A 184 9.84 34.93 -23.95
C ALA A 184 10.25 36.20 -23.16
N ALA A 185 11.48 36.22 -22.61
CA ALA A 185 12.08 37.37 -21.92
C ALA A 185 11.15 38.00 -20.86
N ILE A 186 10.45 37.17 -20.12
CA ILE A 186 9.54 37.63 -19.04
C ILE A 186 10.40 38.08 -17.86
N ASP A 187 10.71 39.38 -17.81
CA ASP A 187 11.58 39.95 -16.78
C ASP A 187 10.83 40.38 -15.51
N ASP A 188 9.49 40.51 -15.60
CA ASP A 188 8.65 40.97 -14.52
C ASP A 188 7.54 39.94 -14.22
N PRO A 189 7.48 39.37 -13.01
CA PRO A 189 6.41 38.44 -12.61
C PRO A 189 5.00 39.03 -12.67
N ALA A 190 4.87 40.38 -12.68
CA ALA A 190 3.61 41.13 -12.77
C ALA A 190 3.32 41.65 -14.18
N GLU A 191 4.03 41.16 -15.21
CA GLU A 191 3.82 41.64 -16.61
C GLU A 191 2.39 41.39 -17.09
N ASP A 192 1.85 40.24 -16.73
CA ASP A 192 0.47 39.84 -17.08
C ASP A 192 -0.57 40.83 -16.50
N GLU A 193 -0.43 41.15 -15.22
CA GLU A 193 -1.31 42.14 -14.55
C GLU A 193 -1.17 43.54 -15.18
N ARG A 194 0.03 43.93 -15.60
CA ARG A 194 0.24 45.24 -16.26
C ARG A 194 -0.39 45.26 -17.64
N LEU A 195 -0.26 44.19 -18.41
CA LEU A 195 -0.87 44.10 -19.75
C LEU A 195 -2.40 44.13 -19.66
N ASP A 196 -2.98 43.41 -18.67
CA ASP A 196 -4.43 43.48 -18.42
C ASP A 196 -4.92 44.88 -18.05
N ILE A 197 -4.16 45.63 -17.24
CA ILE A 197 -4.47 47.01 -16.88
C ILE A 197 -4.34 47.93 -18.12
N GLU A 198 -3.31 47.72 -18.93
CA GLU A 198 -3.09 48.50 -20.14
C GLU A 198 -4.21 48.27 -21.19
N GLU A 199 -4.60 47.00 -21.41
CA GLU A 199 -5.71 46.65 -22.28
C GLU A 199 -7.02 47.25 -21.80
N SER A 200 -7.33 47.15 -20.51
CA SER A 200 -8.52 47.78 -19.91
C SER A 200 -8.51 49.28 -20.04
N THR A 201 -7.35 49.93 -19.88
CA THR A 201 -7.19 51.37 -20.01
C THR A 201 -7.38 51.84 -21.46
N LEU A 202 -6.81 51.11 -22.42
CA LEU A 202 -6.95 51.41 -23.84
C LEU A 202 -8.39 51.23 -24.32
N SER A 203 -9.04 50.14 -23.91
CA SER A 203 -10.45 49.87 -24.20
C SER A 203 -11.36 50.97 -23.64
N SER A 204 -11.13 51.39 -22.40
CA SER A 204 -11.88 52.48 -21.77
C SER A 204 -11.61 53.84 -22.45
N ALA A 205 -10.40 54.08 -22.95
CA ALA A 205 -10.07 55.30 -23.67
C ALA A 205 -10.81 55.42 -25.00
N ASP A 206 -11.01 54.32 -25.71
CA ASP A 206 -11.79 54.31 -26.96
C ASP A 206 -13.29 54.55 -26.70
N GLU A 207 -13.86 53.94 -25.66
CA GLU A 207 -15.25 54.22 -25.25
C GLU A 207 -15.43 55.67 -24.83
N LEU A 208 -14.49 56.24 -24.05
CA LEU A 208 -14.51 57.62 -23.63
C LEU A 208 -14.40 58.62 -24.84
N ARG A 209 -13.59 58.31 -25.84
CA ARG A 209 -13.48 59.06 -27.07
C ARG A 209 -14.79 59.04 -27.84
N GLU A 210 -15.45 57.92 -27.96
CA GLU A 210 -16.71 57.75 -28.61
C GLU A 210 -17.83 58.55 -27.90
N VAL A 211 -17.88 58.45 -26.57
CA VAL A 211 -18.82 59.16 -25.72
C VAL A 211 -18.57 60.70 -25.82
N ALA A 212 -17.31 61.10 -25.72
CA ALA A 212 -16.93 62.52 -25.86
C ALA A 212 -17.25 63.03 -27.25
N GLY A 213 -17.02 62.29 -28.32
CA GLY A 213 -17.38 62.65 -29.70
C GLY A 213 -18.90 62.85 -29.87
N ARG A 214 -19.68 61.94 -29.29
CA ARG A 214 -21.16 62.09 -29.29
C ARG A 214 -21.61 63.27 -28.49
N ALA A 215 -20.99 63.57 -27.34
CA ALA A 215 -21.31 64.73 -26.54
C ALA A 215 -20.99 66.03 -27.29
N VAL A 216 -19.84 66.19 -27.92
CA VAL A 216 -19.42 67.30 -28.71
C VAL A 216 -20.39 67.51 -29.89
N SER A 217 -20.76 66.42 -30.58
CA SER A 217 -21.73 66.51 -31.70
C SER A 217 -23.10 66.95 -31.23
N ALA A 218 -23.57 66.59 -30.07
CA ALA A 218 -24.83 66.98 -29.47
C ALA A 218 -24.81 68.50 -29.11
N PHE A 219 -23.69 68.95 -28.53
CA PHE A 219 -23.56 70.45 -28.27
C PHE A 219 -23.51 71.26 -29.53
N ASP A 220 -22.82 70.79 -30.57
CA ASP A 220 -22.79 71.51 -31.85
C ASP A 220 -24.19 71.58 -32.52
N GLU A 221 -25.01 70.53 -32.31
CA GLU A 221 -26.38 70.49 -32.80
C GLU A 221 -27.30 71.47 -32.03
N ASP A 222 -27.16 71.52 -30.70
CA ASP A 222 -27.90 72.46 -29.84
C ASP A 222 -27.51 73.89 -30.11
N ASP A 223 -26.23 74.22 -30.33
CA ASP A 223 -25.77 75.55 -30.72
C ASP A 223 -26.33 75.97 -32.11
N ARG A 224 -26.41 75.02 -33.04
CA ARG A 224 -27.02 75.30 -34.37
C ARG A 224 -28.52 75.57 -34.27
N ILE A 225 -29.22 74.86 -33.35
CA ILE A 225 -30.64 75.09 -33.08
C ILE A 225 -30.82 76.41 -32.38
N ALA A 226 -29.96 76.78 -31.42
CA ALA A 226 -30.05 78.12 -30.77
C ALA A 226 -29.80 79.29 -31.73
N LEU A 227 -28.83 79.15 -32.64
CA LEU A 227 -28.56 80.14 -33.70
C LEU A 227 -29.72 80.23 -34.68
N SER A 228 -30.31 79.12 -35.10
CA SER A 228 -31.45 79.10 -36.01
C SER A 228 -32.71 79.73 -35.38
N THR A 229 -32.93 79.54 -34.08
CA THR A 229 -34.04 80.13 -33.33
C THR A 229 -33.83 81.66 -33.12
N ALA A 230 -32.59 82.15 -33.00
CA ALA A 230 -32.23 83.53 -32.89
C ALA A 230 -32.38 84.28 -34.24
N GLU A 231 -32.18 83.58 -35.36
CA GLU A 231 -32.43 84.15 -36.71
C GLU A 231 -33.92 84.24 -37.09
N LEU A 232 -34.75 83.35 -36.58
CA LEU A 232 -36.19 83.32 -36.83
C LEU A 232 -37.00 84.32 -35.96
N GLY A 233 -36.34 84.93 -34.96
CA GLY A 233 -36.94 85.95 -34.07
C GLY A 233 -36.63 87.39 -34.41
N ARG A 234 -36.11 87.66 -35.62
CA ARG A 234 -35.96 89.00 -36.19
C ARG A 234 -36.96 89.12 -37.39
#